data_6d31d86f91aa91c06fcc574b3812a60e
#
_entry.id   6d31d86f91aa91c06fcc574b3812a60e
#
_cell.length_a   1.000
_cell.length_b   1.000
_cell.length_c   1.000
_cell.angle_alpha   90.00
_cell.angle_beta   90.00
_cell.angle_gamma   90.00
#
_symmetry.space_group_name_H-M   'P 1'
#
loop_
_entity.id
_entity.type
_entity.pdbx_description
1 polymer ?
#
loop_
_entity_poly.entity_id
_entity_poly.type
_entity_poly.pdbx_seq_one_letter_code
_entity_poly.pdbx_strand_id
1 'polypeptide(L)'
;MKMSDRSAGTLCIRGSSSIAPMMEELVKDYQTYNRNAKITVTSSDSGDGLSAAIRGECDLAMSSRELKDYENELLSSETIGRDAIVMIVNRDNGINQLSLKEVKQIYDGKLKDWSEL
;
A
#
# COMPACT_ATOMS: atom_id res chain seq x y z
N MET A 1 22.95 18.07 -22.53
CA MET A 1 21.93 18.88 -21.82
C MET A 1 22.03 18.57 -20.32
N LYS A 2 22.57 19.48 -19.53
CA LYS A 2 22.49 19.35 -18.08
C LYS A 2 21.02 19.48 -17.71
N MET A 3 20.39 18.38 -17.35
CA MET A 3 19.14 18.46 -16.62
C MET A 3 19.45 19.24 -15.34
N SER A 4 18.93 20.46 -15.23
CA SER A 4 19.01 21.20 -13.99
C SER A 4 18.44 20.31 -12.91
N ASP A 5 19.17 20.11 -11.85
CA ASP A 5 18.71 19.38 -10.67
C ASP A 5 17.55 20.14 -10.05
N ARG A 6 16.34 19.86 -10.59
CA ARG A 6 15.08 20.45 -10.11
C ARG A 6 14.55 19.76 -8.86
N SER A 7 15.24 18.72 -8.42
CA SER A 7 14.80 17.85 -7.32
C SER A 7 15.50 18.12 -6.01
N ALA A 8 16.16 19.28 -5.88
CA ALA A 8 16.67 19.74 -4.59
C ALA A 8 15.47 20.11 -3.69
N GLY A 9 15.30 19.41 -2.58
CA GLY A 9 14.22 19.66 -1.64
C GLY A 9 13.95 18.49 -0.73
N THR A 10 12.97 18.67 0.14
CA THR A 10 12.53 17.66 1.11
C THR A 10 11.15 17.18 0.73
N LEU A 11 10.98 15.86 0.64
CA LEU A 11 9.70 15.20 0.36
C LEU A 11 9.37 14.25 1.50
N CYS A 12 8.15 14.34 2.01
CA CYS A 12 7.62 13.42 3.02
C CYS A 12 6.59 12.50 2.38
N ILE A 13 6.81 11.19 2.50
CA ILE A 13 5.89 10.14 2.03
C ILE A 13 5.42 9.36 3.25
N ARG A 14 4.11 9.19 3.40
CA ARG A 14 3.53 8.54 4.57
C ARG A 14 2.34 7.67 4.19
N GLY A 15 2.14 6.55 4.87
CA GLY A 15 0.97 5.71 4.70
C GLY A 15 1.22 4.23 4.77
N SER A 16 0.52 3.48 3.95
CA SER A 16 0.42 2.02 3.98
C SER A 16 1.74 1.29 4.21
N SER A 17 1.79 0.49 5.26
CA SER A 17 2.91 -0.41 5.57
C SER A 17 3.11 -1.49 4.50
N SER A 18 2.08 -1.82 3.73
CA SER A 18 2.17 -2.77 2.62
C SER A 18 2.96 -2.21 1.44
N ILE A 19 2.90 -0.90 1.23
CA ILE A 19 3.57 -0.20 0.12
C ILE A 19 4.96 0.30 0.52
N ALA A 20 5.17 0.59 1.80
CA ALA A 20 6.41 1.20 2.29
C ALA A 20 7.70 0.51 1.83
N PRO A 21 7.84 -0.84 1.87
CA PRO A 21 9.06 -1.50 1.40
C PRO A 21 9.37 -1.22 -0.08
N MET A 22 8.36 -1.26 -0.94
CA MET A 22 8.52 -0.93 -2.36
C MET A 22 8.85 0.54 -2.55
N MET A 23 8.21 1.43 -1.81
CA MET A 23 8.48 2.87 -1.87
C MET A 23 9.91 3.20 -1.44
N GLU A 24 10.42 2.54 -0.41
CA GLU A 24 11.81 2.72 0.04
C GLU A 24 12.82 2.35 -1.06
N GLU A 25 12.57 1.28 -1.80
CA GLU A 25 13.42 0.89 -2.94
C GLU A 25 13.32 1.90 -4.10
N LEU A 26 12.11 2.38 -4.40
CA LEU A 26 11.91 3.42 -5.41
C LEU A 26 12.61 4.72 -5.03
N VAL A 27 12.58 5.11 -3.78
CA VAL A 27 13.28 6.29 -3.25
C VAL A 27 14.79 6.14 -3.40
N LYS A 28 15.35 4.99 -3.05
CA LYS A 28 16.78 4.71 -3.24
C LYS A 28 17.19 4.87 -4.70
N ASP A 29 16.41 4.29 -5.61
CA ASP A 29 16.67 4.39 -7.04
C ASP A 29 16.58 5.84 -7.53
N TYR A 30 15.54 6.55 -7.16
CA TYR A 30 15.37 7.96 -7.48
C TYR A 30 16.54 8.84 -6.99
N GLN A 31 17.02 8.59 -5.78
CA GLN A 31 18.14 9.34 -5.18
C GLN A 31 19.48 9.08 -5.85
N THR A 32 19.65 7.97 -6.59
CA THR A 32 20.86 7.74 -7.39
C THR A 32 21.01 8.78 -8.51
N TYR A 33 19.91 9.27 -9.05
CA TYR A 33 19.85 10.28 -10.10
C TYR A 33 19.62 11.71 -9.57
N ASN A 34 19.10 11.83 -8.37
CA ASN A 34 18.71 13.09 -7.75
C ASN A 34 19.29 13.20 -6.34
N ARG A 35 20.60 13.37 -6.27
CA ARG A 35 21.38 13.29 -5.01
C ARG A 35 21.00 14.34 -3.96
N ASN A 36 20.43 15.46 -4.39
CA ASN A 36 20.04 16.55 -3.49
C ASN A 36 18.59 16.44 -3.00
N ALA A 37 17.85 15.44 -3.45
CA ALA A 37 16.51 15.17 -2.94
C ALA A 37 16.59 14.43 -1.61
N LYS A 38 15.94 14.98 -0.59
CA LYS A 38 15.80 14.37 0.74
C LYS A 38 14.39 13.83 0.87
N ILE A 39 14.25 12.51 0.83
CA ILE A 39 12.96 11.84 0.84
C ILE A 39 12.86 10.96 2.07
N THR A 40 11.82 11.19 2.86
CA THR A 40 11.51 10.40 4.06
C THR A 40 10.27 9.57 3.81
N VAL A 41 10.35 8.27 4.05
CA VAL A 41 9.23 7.33 3.97
C VAL A 41 8.84 6.90 5.38
N THR A 42 7.62 7.20 5.78
CA THR A 42 7.08 6.82 7.09
C THR A 42 5.97 5.78 6.90
N SER A 43 6.20 4.59 7.43
CA SER A 43 5.23 3.49 7.42
C SER A 43 4.18 3.68 8.50
N SER A 44 2.91 3.67 8.12
CA SER A 44 1.76 3.72 9.02
C SER A 44 0.62 2.89 8.42
N ASP A 45 -0.57 3.48 8.24
CA ASP A 45 -1.65 2.86 7.49
C ASP A 45 -2.18 3.81 6.40
N SER A 46 -3.00 3.28 5.48
CA SER A 46 -3.54 4.06 4.37
C SER A 46 -4.35 5.26 4.84
N GLY A 47 -5.21 5.08 5.83
CA GLY A 47 -6.07 6.15 6.36
C GLY A 47 -5.26 7.27 6.99
N ASP A 48 -4.22 6.94 7.74
CA ASP A 48 -3.32 7.93 8.36
C ASP A 48 -2.56 8.72 7.28
N GLY A 49 -1.99 8.04 6.29
CA GLY A 49 -1.29 8.69 5.18
C GLY A 49 -2.19 9.64 4.39
N LEU A 50 -3.38 9.19 4.03
CA LEU A 50 -4.36 10.01 3.29
C LEU A 50 -4.80 11.22 4.10
N SER A 51 -5.07 11.05 5.39
CA SER A 51 -5.42 12.16 6.28
C SER A 51 -4.28 13.16 6.42
N ALA A 52 -3.05 12.69 6.54
CA ALA A 52 -1.87 13.54 6.60
C ALA A 52 -1.69 14.35 5.30
N ALA A 53 -1.90 13.74 4.14
CA ALA A 53 -1.84 14.43 2.85
C ALA A 53 -2.92 15.51 2.73
N ILE A 54 -4.15 15.22 3.15
CA ILE A 54 -5.25 16.20 3.15
C ILE A 54 -4.93 17.40 4.04
N ARG A 55 -4.31 17.17 5.20
CA ARG A 55 -3.92 18.25 6.11
C ARG A 55 -2.62 18.97 5.71
N GLY A 56 -1.96 18.53 4.65
CA GLY A 56 -0.68 19.07 4.22
C GLY A 56 0.51 18.71 5.13
N GLU A 57 0.37 17.66 5.93
CA GLU A 57 1.42 17.16 6.82
C GLU A 57 2.41 16.23 6.12
N CYS A 58 2.07 15.72 4.95
CA CYS A 58 2.97 15.03 4.05
C CYS A 58 2.68 15.41 2.60
N ASP A 59 3.64 15.13 1.71
CA ASP A 59 3.55 15.49 0.30
C ASP A 59 2.88 14.40 -0.54
N LEU A 60 3.18 13.15 -0.22
CA LEU A 60 2.61 11.97 -0.88
C LEU A 60 2.09 10.99 0.16
N ALA A 61 0.92 10.43 -0.09
CA ALA A 61 0.37 9.36 0.71
C ALA A 61 0.45 8.02 -0.03
N MET A 62 0.78 6.97 0.71
CA MET A 62 0.72 5.59 0.21
C MET A 62 -0.60 4.98 0.62
N SER A 63 -1.38 4.48 -0.34
CA SER A 63 -2.64 3.79 -0.08
C SER A 63 -2.66 2.41 -0.71
N SER A 64 -2.99 1.40 0.07
CA SER A 64 -3.24 0.03 -0.39
C SER A 64 -4.73 -0.26 -0.61
N ARG A 65 -5.55 0.77 -0.63
CA ARG A 65 -6.97 0.72 -0.97
C ARG A 65 -7.35 1.84 -1.92
N GLU A 66 -8.50 1.73 -2.53
CA GLU A 66 -9.09 2.84 -3.28
C GLU A 66 -9.43 4.02 -2.34
N LEU A 67 -9.37 5.21 -2.89
CA LEU A 67 -9.76 6.41 -2.16
C LEU A 67 -11.28 6.48 -2.04
N LYS A 68 -11.74 6.96 -0.90
CA LYS A 68 -13.16 7.29 -0.70
C LYS A 68 -13.53 8.54 -1.51
N ASP A 69 -14.82 8.76 -1.74
CA ASP A 69 -15.30 9.87 -2.56
C ASP A 69 -14.74 11.23 -2.11
N TYR A 70 -14.81 11.52 -0.81
CA TYR A 70 -14.29 12.78 -0.26
C TYR A 70 -12.76 12.90 -0.38
N GLU A 71 -12.03 11.78 -0.34
CA GLU A 71 -10.58 11.77 -0.54
C GLU A 71 -10.23 12.06 -2.00
N ASN A 72 -11.00 11.51 -2.94
CA ASN A 72 -10.85 11.79 -4.37
C ASN A 72 -11.16 13.25 -4.74
N GLU A 73 -12.01 13.92 -3.98
CA GLU A 73 -12.28 15.36 -4.17
C GLU A 73 -11.11 16.24 -3.74
N LEU A 74 -10.31 15.79 -2.78
CA LEU A 74 -9.25 16.56 -2.16
C LEU A 74 -7.84 16.18 -2.62
N LEU A 75 -7.66 14.98 -3.16
CA LEU A 75 -6.38 14.42 -3.55
C LEU A 75 -6.41 13.90 -4.98
N SER A 76 -5.31 14.05 -5.69
CA SER A 76 -5.08 13.33 -6.95
C SER A 76 -4.43 11.99 -6.64
N SER A 77 -4.89 10.92 -7.26
CA SER A 77 -4.34 9.57 -7.06
C SER A 77 -3.81 8.97 -8.36
N GLU A 78 -2.73 8.21 -8.23
CA GLU A 78 -2.12 7.45 -9.32
C GLU A 78 -1.93 6.01 -8.85
N THR A 79 -2.39 5.05 -9.66
CA THR A 79 -2.17 3.63 -9.37
C THR A 79 -0.76 3.23 -9.78
N ILE A 80 0.06 2.80 -8.81
CA ILE A 80 1.44 2.39 -9.05
C ILE A 80 1.60 0.89 -9.25
N GLY A 81 0.60 0.10 -8.91
CA GLY A 81 0.62 -1.34 -9.06
C GLY A 81 -0.66 -1.99 -8.55
N ARG A 82 -0.76 -3.30 -8.76
CA ARG A 82 -1.85 -4.14 -8.26
C ARG A 82 -1.27 -5.34 -7.55
N ASP A 83 -1.94 -5.77 -6.51
CA ASP A 83 -1.55 -6.94 -5.74
C ASP A 83 -2.73 -7.92 -5.64
N ALA A 84 -2.45 -9.14 -5.25
CA ALA A 84 -3.44 -10.18 -5.05
C ALA A 84 -3.35 -10.73 -3.64
N ILE A 85 -4.52 -10.99 -3.03
CA ILE A 85 -4.62 -11.68 -1.76
C ILE A 85 -4.87 -13.16 -2.06
N VAL A 86 -4.02 -14.02 -1.51
CA VAL A 86 -4.15 -15.47 -1.65
C VAL A 86 -4.38 -16.11 -0.28
N MET A 87 -5.22 -17.12 -0.26
CA MET A 87 -5.40 -17.97 0.92
C MET A 87 -4.34 -19.06 0.91
N ILE A 88 -3.64 -19.21 2.01
CA ILE A 88 -2.65 -20.28 2.18
C ILE A 88 -3.04 -21.15 3.38
N VAL A 89 -2.83 -22.45 3.23
CA VAL A 89 -3.03 -23.42 4.28
C VAL A 89 -1.78 -24.28 4.44
N ASN A 90 -1.70 -25.03 5.54
CA ASN A 90 -0.60 -25.98 5.72
C ASN A 90 -0.58 -26.98 4.57
N ARG A 91 0.61 -27.42 4.16
CA ARG A 91 0.83 -28.36 3.06
C ARG A 91 0.10 -29.69 3.25
N ASP A 92 -0.06 -30.12 4.49
CA ASP A 92 -0.75 -31.37 4.84
C ASP A 92 -2.28 -31.21 4.90
N ASN A 93 -2.79 -29.98 4.73
CA ASN A 93 -4.21 -29.75 4.59
C ASN A 93 -4.68 -30.20 3.20
N GLY A 94 -5.63 -31.13 3.16
CA GLY A 94 -6.14 -31.70 1.88
C GLY A 94 -6.99 -30.76 1.04
N ILE A 95 -7.20 -29.50 1.48
CA ILE A 95 -8.04 -28.55 0.75
C ILE A 95 -7.21 -27.83 -0.31
N ASN A 96 -7.63 -27.97 -1.56
CA ASN A 96 -6.96 -27.38 -2.72
C ASN A 96 -7.74 -26.21 -3.33
N GLN A 97 -8.97 -25.99 -2.91
CA GLN A 97 -9.88 -25.03 -3.52
C GLN A 97 -10.92 -24.58 -2.52
N LEU A 98 -11.21 -23.28 -2.50
CA LEU A 98 -12.28 -22.67 -1.71
C LEU A 98 -13.07 -21.67 -2.56
N SER A 99 -14.37 -21.70 -2.46
CA SER A 99 -15.22 -20.63 -2.99
C SER A 99 -15.21 -19.40 -2.07
N LEU A 100 -15.54 -18.23 -2.60
CA LEU A 100 -15.67 -17.02 -1.80
C LEU A 100 -16.72 -17.17 -0.68
N LYS A 101 -17.78 -17.93 -0.94
CA LYS A 101 -18.81 -18.26 0.06
C LYS A 101 -18.24 -19.07 1.22
N GLU A 102 -17.43 -20.09 0.93
CA GLU A 102 -16.76 -20.90 1.95
C GLU A 102 -15.76 -20.08 2.76
N VAL A 103 -14.97 -19.25 2.11
CA VAL A 103 -14.06 -18.31 2.79
C VAL A 103 -14.84 -17.42 3.77
N LYS A 104 -15.95 -16.83 3.32
CA LYS A 104 -16.81 -16.03 4.19
C LYS A 104 -17.35 -16.83 5.39
N GLN A 105 -17.80 -18.05 5.16
CA GLN A 105 -18.33 -18.92 6.22
C GLN A 105 -17.26 -19.31 7.24
N ILE A 106 -16.00 -19.49 6.81
CA ILE A 106 -14.86 -19.73 7.71
C ILE A 106 -14.66 -18.52 8.63
N TYR A 107 -14.56 -17.33 8.07
CA TYR A 107 -14.31 -16.10 8.83
C TYR A 107 -15.52 -15.67 9.68
N ASP A 108 -16.74 -16.00 9.28
CA ASP A 108 -17.95 -15.78 10.07
C ASP A 108 -18.09 -16.81 11.23
N GLY A 109 -17.21 -17.83 11.28
CA GLY A 109 -17.24 -18.87 12.29
C GLY A 109 -18.36 -19.91 12.13
N LYS A 110 -18.95 -20.00 10.93
CA LYS A 110 -19.97 -21.00 10.58
C LYS A 110 -19.37 -22.36 10.26
N LEU A 111 -18.21 -22.37 9.61
CA LEU A 111 -17.38 -23.55 9.37
C LEU A 111 -16.24 -23.52 10.38
N LYS A 112 -16.17 -24.51 11.25
CA LYS A 112 -15.22 -24.56 12.36
C LYS A 112 -14.18 -25.67 12.23
N ASP A 113 -14.42 -26.60 11.32
CA ASP A 113 -13.56 -27.74 11.07
C ASP A 113 -13.36 -27.93 9.57
N TRP A 114 -12.15 -28.29 9.16
CA TRP A 114 -11.82 -28.52 7.77
C TRP A 114 -12.58 -29.67 7.12
N SER A 115 -13.08 -30.60 7.92
CA SER A 115 -13.92 -31.71 7.46
C SER A 115 -15.31 -31.27 6.97
N GLU A 116 -15.70 -30.04 7.23
CA GLU A 116 -16.98 -29.46 6.78
C GLU A 116 -16.94 -28.88 5.36
N LEU A 117 -15.75 -28.92 4.73
CA LEU A 117 -15.52 -28.39 3.38
C LEU A 117 -15.52 -29.46 2.30
#